data_f8a2e6b6cb2f23f4f6e9f68b03fcba6f
#
_entry.id   f8a2e6b6cb2f23f4f6e9f68b03fcba6f
#
_cell.length_a   1.000
_cell.length_b   1.000
_cell.length_c   1.000
_cell.angle_alpha   90.00
_cell.angle_beta   90.00
_cell.angle_gamma   90.00
#
_symmetry.space_group_name_H-M   'P 1'
#
loop_
_entity.id
_entity.type
_entity.pdbx_description
1 polymer ?
#
loop_
_entity_poly.entity_id
_entity_poly.type
_entity_poly.pdbx_seq_one_letter_code
_entity_poly.pdbx_strand_id
1 'polypeptide(L)'
;MNKKKKQGLLDISNAAVKILLLVLLVFNAFVFIYYGFINRGEVIPKEKVQFMKDWSVQEGENSEITISATLPQNITDNEYLYFDTRRDVTVFINGELRKDFIEKRDVNMPGGVFRRFYVMVPLKREDSGSDIIIVRHLVADIDRHVPEVFIGIPSATFA
;
A
#
# COMPACT_ATOMS: atom_id res chain seq x y z
N MET A 1 27.80 53.91 22.45
CA MET A 1 26.52 53.15 22.54
C MET A 1 26.42 52.60 23.96
N ASN A 2 25.41 52.98 24.73
CA ASN A 2 25.33 52.80 26.18
C ASN A 2 25.11 51.32 26.53
N LYS A 3 25.93 50.73 27.43
CA LYS A 3 25.84 49.33 27.87
C LYS A 3 24.42 48.86 28.23
N LYS A 4 23.64 49.75 28.89
CA LYS A 4 22.22 49.49 29.23
C LYS A 4 21.31 49.28 28.04
N LYS A 5 21.53 49.98 26.88
CA LYS A 5 20.75 49.77 25.68
C LYS A 5 21.03 48.42 25.00
N LYS A 6 22.28 47.94 25.08
CA LYS A 6 22.67 46.64 24.53
C LYS A 6 22.08 45.47 25.32
N GLN A 7 22.00 45.62 26.64
CA GLN A 7 21.42 44.59 27.51
C GLN A 7 19.91 44.43 27.32
N GLY A 8 19.19 45.57 27.22
CA GLY A 8 17.75 45.53 26.96
C GLY A 8 17.37 44.95 25.58
N LEU A 9 18.23 45.15 24.57
CA LEU A 9 18.02 44.53 23.24
C LEU A 9 18.24 43.02 23.27
N LEU A 10 19.21 42.53 24.03
CA LEU A 10 19.50 41.10 24.24
C LEU A 10 18.36 40.41 24.99
N ASP A 11 17.80 41.07 26.01
CA ASP A 11 16.69 40.53 26.80
C ASP A 11 15.39 40.42 25.98
N ILE A 12 15.10 41.41 25.11
CA ILE A 12 13.96 41.39 24.19
C ILE A 12 14.14 40.27 23.14
N SER A 13 15.37 40.11 22.63
CA SER A 13 15.69 39.05 21.68
C SER A 13 15.49 37.64 22.30
N ASN A 14 15.93 37.46 23.55
CA ASN A 14 15.74 36.17 24.25
C ASN A 14 14.25 35.90 24.56
N ALA A 15 13.48 36.91 24.90
CA ALA A 15 12.04 36.75 25.12
C ALA A 15 11.32 36.40 23.81
N ALA A 16 11.66 37.06 22.71
CA ALA A 16 11.09 36.76 21.38
C ALA A 16 11.41 35.33 20.92
N VAL A 17 12.64 34.86 21.13
CA VAL A 17 13.06 33.50 20.83
C VAL A 17 12.28 32.49 21.68
N LYS A 18 12.08 32.73 22.96
CA LYS A 18 11.28 31.83 23.82
C LYS A 18 9.82 31.75 23.38
N ILE A 19 9.24 32.89 23.03
CA ILE A 19 7.85 32.91 22.50
C ILE A 19 7.75 32.15 21.17
N LEU A 20 8.70 32.35 20.26
CA LEU A 20 8.74 31.63 19.00
C LEU A 20 8.84 30.11 19.20
N LEU A 21 9.72 29.67 20.11
CA LEU A 21 9.85 28.24 20.44
C LEU A 21 8.57 27.68 21.06
N LEU A 22 7.89 28.43 21.91
CA LEU A 22 6.63 28.01 22.52
C LEU A 22 5.54 27.85 21.42
N VAL A 23 5.43 28.81 20.52
CA VAL A 23 4.47 28.77 19.40
C VAL A 23 4.76 27.56 18.50
N LEU A 24 6.04 27.30 18.21
CA LEU A 24 6.44 26.16 17.38
C LEU A 24 6.13 24.82 18.06
N LEU A 25 6.31 24.75 19.38
CA LEU A 25 5.99 23.57 20.16
C LEU A 25 4.49 23.30 20.19
N VAL A 26 3.67 24.33 20.42
CA VAL A 26 2.20 24.24 20.39
C VAL A 26 1.70 23.83 19.01
N PHE A 27 2.28 24.44 17.95
CA PHE A 27 1.93 24.08 16.57
C PHE A 27 2.25 22.62 16.24
N ASN A 28 3.44 22.14 16.65
CA ASN A 28 3.80 20.73 16.45
C ASN A 28 2.88 19.78 17.24
N ALA A 29 2.53 20.12 18.48
CA ALA A 29 1.59 19.34 19.28
C ALA A 29 0.21 19.32 18.61
N PHE A 30 -0.26 20.45 18.08
CA PHE A 30 -1.52 20.52 17.37
C PHE A 30 -1.50 19.69 16.08
N VAL A 31 -0.42 19.76 15.29
CA VAL A 31 -0.23 18.94 14.10
C VAL A 31 -0.22 17.46 14.48
N PHE A 32 0.48 17.08 15.53
CA PHE A 32 0.55 15.69 16.00
C PHE A 32 -0.82 15.18 16.46
N ILE A 33 -1.58 15.99 17.19
CA ILE A 33 -2.95 15.66 17.61
C ILE A 33 -3.87 15.60 16.41
N TYR A 34 -3.80 16.56 15.49
CA TYR A 34 -4.59 16.59 14.28
C TYR A 34 -4.36 15.35 13.41
N TYR A 35 -3.10 15.02 13.11
CA TYR A 35 -2.76 13.84 12.33
C TYR A 35 -2.98 12.54 13.11
N GLY A 36 -2.77 12.55 14.43
CA GLY A 36 -2.97 11.35 15.23
C GLY A 36 -4.44 11.03 15.55
N PHE A 37 -5.32 12.03 15.61
CA PHE A 37 -6.74 11.82 15.95
C PHE A 37 -7.69 11.94 14.77
N ILE A 38 -7.44 12.87 13.85
CA ILE A 38 -8.36 13.13 12.72
C ILE A 38 -7.98 12.26 11.53
N ASN A 39 -6.70 11.98 11.34
CA ASN A 39 -6.20 11.04 10.33
C ASN A 39 -6.09 9.59 10.83
N ARG A 40 -6.58 9.28 12.00
CA ARG A 40 -7.09 7.91 12.23
C ARG A 40 -8.31 7.79 11.33
N GLY A 41 -8.02 7.53 10.06
CA GLY A 41 -9.03 7.05 9.15
C GLY A 41 -9.84 6.01 9.91
N GLU A 42 -11.14 6.02 9.74
CA GLU A 42 -12.01 5.04 10.38
C GLU A 42 -11.25 3.72 10.39
N VAL A 43 -10.98 3.20 11.59
CA VAL A 43 -10.36 1.88 11.74
C VAL A 43 -11.37 0.95 11.13
N ILE A 44 -11.19 0.70 9.83
CA ILE A 44 -12.10 -0.16 9.10
C ILE A 44 -11.98 -1.51 9.78
N PRO A 45 -13.07 -2.06 10.29
CA PRO A 45 -13.04 -3.31 11.00
C PRO A 45 -12.29 -4.33 10.15
N LYS A 46 -11.32 -5.03 10.72
CA LYS A 46 -10.57 -6.13 10.04
C LYS A 46 -11.51 -7.16 9.41
N GLU A 47 -12.76 -7.19 9.86
CA GLU A 47 -13.86 -7.99 9.32
C GLU A 47 -14.21 -7.69 7.86
N LYS A 48 -13.79 -6.52 7.34
CA LYS A 48 -14.02 -6.14 5.93
C LYS A 48 -12.87 -6.52 5.00
N VAL A 49 -11.79 -7.10 5.52
CA VAL A 49 -10.69 -7.61 4.72
C VAL A 49 -10.72 -9.13 4.75
N GLN A 50 -10.99 -9.74 3.63
CA GLN A 50 -11.02 -11.18 3.49
C GLN A 50 -9.71 -11.67 2.87
N PHE A 51 -8.97 -12.49 3.62
CA PHE A 51 -7.78 -13.14 3.10
C PHE A 51 -8.20 -14.37 2.29
N MET A 52 -7.68 -14.47 1.08
CA MET A 52 -7.85 -15.65 0.26
C MET A 52 -6.88 -16.75 0.69
N LYS A 53 -7.39 -17.94 0.85
CA LYS A 53 -6.66 -19.16 1.20
C LYS A 53 -6.93 -20.21 0.11
N ASP A 54 -6.29 -21.34 0.21
CA ASP A 54 -6.53 -22.50 -0.66
C ASP A 54 -6.18 -22.27 -2.14
N TRP A 55 -5.01 -21.67 -2.35
CA TRP A 55 -4.47 -21.47 -3.69
C TRP A 55 -3.90 -22.78 -4.25
N SER A 56 -4.24 -23.09 -5.49
CA SER A 56 -3.54 -24.10 -6.30
C SER A 56 -2.39 -23.42 -7.04
N VAL A 57 -1.22 -24.03 -7.00
CA VAL A 57 -0.01 -23.49 -7.64
C VAL A 57 0.46 -24.47 -8.69
N GLN A 58 0.62 -24.02 -9.93
CA GLN A 58 1.16 -24.80 -11.03
C GLN A 58 2.38 -24.08 -11.60
N GLU A 59 3.47 -24.80 -11.75
CA GLU A 59 4.67 -24.32 -12.43
C GLU A 59 4.50 -24.55 -13.94
N GLY A 60 4.61 -23.47 -14.72
CA GLY A 60 4.59 -23.50 -16.17
C GLY A 60 5.99 -23.58 -16.77
N GLU A 61 6.03 -23.68 -18.09
CA GLU A 61 7.28 -23.53 -18.85
C GLU A 61 7.77 -22.07 -18.78
N ASN A 62 9.05 -21.83 -18.98
CA ASN A 62 9.67 -20.50 -19.02
C ASN A 62 9.63 -19.68 -17.72
N SER A 63 9.70 -20.34 -16.56
CA SER A 63 9.68 -19.66 -15.25
C SER A 63 8.37 -18.91 -14.98
N GLU A 64 7.26 -19.41 -15.45
CA GLU A 64 5.92 -18.94 -15.10
C GLU A 64 5.35 -19.73 -13.92
N ILE A 65 4.64 -19.04 -13.05
CA ILE A 65 3.82 -19.65 -12.02
C ILE A 65 2.39 -19.20 -12.20
N THR A 66 1.50 -20.17 -12.33
CA THR A 66 0.05 -19.96 -12.34
C THR A 66 -0.50 -20.28 -10.96
N ILE A 67 -1.17 -19.30 -10.37
CA ILE A 67 -1.82 -19.42 -9.07
C ILE A 67 -3.32 -19.30 -9.32
N SER A 68 -4.10 -20.27 -8.87
CA SER A 68 -5.54 -20.28 -9.05
C SER A 68 -6.29 -20.53 -7.76
N ALA A 69 -7.46 -19.90 -7.64
CA ALA A 69 -8.38 -20.06 -6.52
C ALA A 69 -9.81 -19.72 -6.98
N THR A 70 -10.78 -19.96 -6.11
CA THR A 70 -12.16 -19.50 -6.32
C THR A 70 -12.43 -18.30 -5.43
N LEU A 71 -13.01 -17.26 -6.01
CA LEU A 71 -13.39 -16.04 -5.32
C LEU A 71 -14.57 -16.31 -4.34
N PRO A 72 -14.65 -15.55 -3.23
CA PRO A 72 -15.77 -15.66 -2.29
C PRO A 72 -17.12 -15.40 -2.92
N GLN A 73 -18.18 -15.94 -2.32
CA GLN A 73 -19.57 -15.80 -2.79
C GLN A 73 -20.22 -14.45 -2.49
N ASN A 74 -19.59 -13.61 -1.69
CA ASN A 74 -20.17 -12.39 -1.13
C ASN A 74 -19.46 -11.11 -1.56
N ILE A 75 -18.93 -11.08 -2.79
CA ILE A 75 -18.24 -9.91 -3.35
C ILE A 75 -19.23 -8.79 -3.66
N THR A 76 -18.80 -7.55 -3.44
CA THR A 76 -19.54 -6.34 -3.76
C THR A 76 -18.82 -5.49 -4.83
N ASP A 77 -19.54 -4.62 -5.53
CA ASP A 77 -18.99 -3.81 -6.63
C ASP A 77 -17.94 -2.77 -6.22
N ASN A 78 -17.74 -2.56 -4.91
CA ASN A 78 -16.75 -1.61 -4.39
C ASN A 78 -15.50 -2.30 -3.82
N GLU A 79 -15.39 -3.60 -4.00
CA GLU A 79 -14.25 -4.36 -3.51
C GLU A 79 -13.19 -4.52 -4.58
N TYR A 80 -11.97 -4.71 -4.10
CA TYR A 80 -10.81 -4.93 -4.92
C TYR A 80 -10.05 -6.13 -4.39
N LEU A 81 -9.46 -6.85 -5.30
CA LEU A 81 -8.43 -7.83 -4.99
C LEU A 81 -7.09 -7.11 -4.89
N TYR A 82 -6.34 -7.39 -3.84
CA TYR A 82 -5.03 -6.80 -3.58
C TYR A 82 -4.00 -7.87 -3.34
N PHE A 83 -2.84 -7.70 -3.92
CA PHE A 83 -1.65 -8.48 -3.60
C PHE A 83 -0.38 -7.72 -3.96
N ASP A 84 0.71 -8.10 -3.33
CA ASP A 84 2.01 -7.57 -3.70
C ASP A 84 2.67 -8.44 -4.79
N THR A 85 3.42 -7.78 -5.66
CA THR A 85 4.24 -8.44 -6.65
C THR A 85 5.55 -7.70 -6.84
N ARG A 86 6.57 -8.43 -7.29
CA ARG A 86 7.86 -7.86 -7.69
C ARG A 86 8.09 -8.01 -9.18
N ARG A 87 7.13 -8.57 -9.90
CA ARG A 87 7.26 -8.99 -11.29
C ARG A 87 5.98 -8.74 -12.06
N ASP A 88 6.11 -8.93 -13.35
CA ASP A 88 5.00 -8.90 -14.27
C ASP A 88 3.95 -9.92 -13.83
N VAL A 89 2.71 -9.50 -13.85
CA VAL A 89 1.59 -10.33 -13.43
C VAL A 89 0.39 -10.06 -14.31
N THR A 90 -0.27 -11.14 -14.70
CA THR A 90 -1.52 -11.08 -15.45
C THR A 90 -2.61 -11.75 -14.62
N VAL A 91 -3.77 -11.11 -14.49
CA VAL A 91 -4.90 -11.60 -13.69
C VAL A 91 -6.10 -11.84 -14.58
N PHE A 92 -6.63 -13.05 -14.50
CA PHE A 92 -7.87 -13.45 -15.15
C PHE A 92 -8.93 -13.77 -14.10
N ILE A 93 -10.17 -13.38 -14.34
CA ILE A 93 -11.33 -13.77 -13.55
C ILE A 93 -12.36 -14.36 -14.50
N ASN A 94 -12.81 -15.57 -14.21
CA ASN A 94 -13.72 -16.33 -15.07
C ASN A 94 -13.22 -16.43 -16.53
N GLY A 95 -11.90 -16.56 -16.72
CA GLY A 95 -11.24 -16.60 -18.03
C GLY A 95 -11.09 -15.25 -18.74
N GLU A 96 -11.61 -14.16 -18.18
CA GLU A 96 -11.52 -12.81 -18.71
C GLU A 96 -10.29 -12.08 -18.17
N LEU A 97 -9.51 -11.44 -19.04
CA LEU A 97 -8.38 -10.62 -18.64
C LEU A 97 -8.87 -9.39 -17.87
N ARG A 98 -8.53 -9.29 -16.59
CA ARG A 98 -8.91 -8.16 -15.71
C ARG A 98 -7.78 -7.18 -15.48
N LYS A 99 -6.57 -7.67 -15.42
CA LYS A 99 -5.39 -6.84 -15.19
C LYS A 99 -4.17 -7.45 -15.86
N ASP A 100 -3.46 -6.60 -16.57
CA ASP A 100 -2.13 -6.91 -17.08
C ASP A 100 -1.17 -5.85 -16.53
N PHE A 101 -0.27 -6.30 -15.66
CA PHE A 101 0.72 -5.44 -15.02
C PHE A 101 2.10 -5.86 -15.51
N ILE A 102 2.70 -5.02 -16.36
CA ILE A 102 4.05 -5.19 -16.88
C ILE A 102 4.94 -4.14 -16.24
N GLU A 103 5.93 -4.59 -15.47
CA GLU A 103 6.93 -3.69 -14.91
C GLU A 103 7.79 -3.11 -16.04
N LYS A 104 7.69 -1.80 -16.26
CA LYS A 104 8.63 -1.10 -17.13
C LYS A 104 9.97 -1.05 -16.43
N ARG A 105 10.85 -1.97 -16.76
CA ARG A 105 12.22 -2.01 -16.23
C ARG A 105 13.00 -0.83 -16.80
N ASP A 106 13.42 0.06 -15.92
CA ASP A 106 14.45 1.02 -16.25
C ASP A 106 15.78 0.26 -16.22
N VAL A 107 16.26 -0.13 -17.40
CA VAL A 107 17.45 -1.00 -17.60
C VAL A 107 18.72 -0.34 -17.05
N ASN A 108 18.66 0.93 -16.69
CA ASN A 108 19.79 1.75 -16.26
C ASN A 108 19.92 1.92 -14.74
N MET A 109 19.12 1.24 -13.91
CA MET A 109 19.33 1.31 -12.46
C MET A 109 20.39 0.29 -12.02
N PRO A 110 21.61 0.73 -11.67
CA PRO A 110 22.61 -0.15 -11.07
C PRO A 110 22.12 -0.56 -9.68
N GLY A 111 22.06 -1.87 -9.44
CA GLY A 111 21.81 -2.42 -8.12
C GLY A 111 20.40 -2.93 -7.87
N GLY A 112 19.69 -3.41 -8.88
CA GLY A 112 18.54 -4.33 -8.76
C GLY A 112 17.66 -4.14 -7.52
N VAL A 113 17.17 -2.92 -7.27
CA VAL A 113 16.25 -2.69 -6.16
C VAL A 113 14.94 -3.37 -6.55
N PHE A 114 14.68 -4.54 -5.98
CA PHE A 114 13.42 -5.25 -6.11
C PHE A 114 12.32 -4.43 -5.42
N ARG A 115 11.67 -3.56 -6.19
CA ARG A 115 10.51 -2.82 -5.70
C ARG A 115 9.33 -3.79 -5.58
N ARG A 116 8.64 -3.73 -4.46
CA ARG A 116 7.32 -4.35 -4.32
C ARG A 116 6.29 -3.40 -4.91
N PHE A 117 5.40 -3.95 -5.71
CA PHE A 117 4.27 -3.24 -6.27
C PHE A 117 2.99 -3.85 -5.74
N TYR A 118 2.04 -3.01 -5.41
CA TYR A 118 0.71 -3.47 -5.05
C TYR A 118 -0.15 -3.47 -6.32
N VAL A 119 -0.70 -4.63 -6.64
CA VAL A 119 -1.65 -4.79 -7.73
C VAL A 119 -3.05 -4.73 -7.16
N MET A 120 -3.89 -3.89 -7.76
CA MET A 120 -5.29 -3.72 -7.41
C MET A 120 -6.13 -4.12 -8.61
N VAL A 121 -7.05 -5.06 -8.41
CA VAL A 121 -7.98 -5.53 -9.43
C VAL A 121 -9.39 -5.25 -8.95
N PRO A 122 -10.16 -4.39 -9.61
CA PRO A 122 -11.54 -4.13 -9.24
C PRO A 122 -12.38 -5.40 -9.43
N LEU A 123 -13.19 -5.71 -8.42
CA LEU A 123 -14.13 -6.81 -8.43
C LEU A 123 -15.54 -6.29 -8.65
N LYS A 124 -16.36 -7.15 -9.22
CA LYS A 124 -17.79 -6.92 -9.41
C LYS A 124 -18.59 -8.00 -8.69
N ARG A 125 -19.83 -7.71 -8.35
CA ARG A 125 -20.72 -8.69 -7.74
C ARG A 125 -20.85 -9.98 -8.54
N GLU A 126 -20.81 -9.87 -9.87
CA GLU A 126 -20.85 -11.02 -10.79
C GLU A 126 -19.64 -11.94 -10.71
N ASP A 127 -18.52 -11.45 -10.14
CA ASP A 127 -17.31 -12.24 -9.93
C ASP A 127 -17.42 -13.17 -8.71
N SER A 128 -18.49 -13.09 -7.92
CA SER A 128 -18.71 -13.95 -6.75
C SER A 128 -18.68 -15.42 -7.14
N GLY A 129 -17.83 -16.19 -6.48
CA GLY A 129 -17.66 -17.61 -6.74
C GLY A 129 -16.98 -17.97 -8.06
N SER A 130 -16.48 -16.99 -8.81
CA SER A 130 -15.74 -17.21 -10.05
C SER A 130 -14.33 -17.68 -9.79
N ASP A 131 -13.75 -18.37 -10.77
CA ASP A 131 -12.36 -18.77 -10.72
C ASP A 131 -11.45 -17.58 -11.03
N ILE A 132 -10.42 -17.42 -10.22
CA ILE A 132 -9.35 -16.46 -10.44
C ILE A 132 -8.05 -17.17 -10.78
N ILE A 133 -7.35 -16.64 -11.78
CA ILE A 133 -6.04 -17.12 -12.21
C ILE A 133 -5.08 -15.94 -12.22
N ILE A 134 -3.98 -16.07 -11.51
CA ILE A 134 -2.89 -15.10 -11.47
C ILE A 134 -1.66 -15.76 -12.10
N VAL A 135 -1.20 -15.24 -13.23
CA VAL A 135 0.01 -15.70 -13.90
C VAL A 135 1.15 -14.74 -13.54
N ARG A 136 2.23 -15.27 -13.01
CA ARG A 136 3.43 -14.51 -12.63
C ARG A 136 4.62 -15.00 -13.40
N HIS A 137 5.43 -14.07 -13.92
CA HIS A 137 6.71 -14.37 -14.55
C HIS A 137 7.83 -14.31 -13.51
N LEU A 138 8.46 -15.43 -13.22
CA LEU A 138 9.56 -15.50 -12.26
C LEU A 138 10.90 -15.18 -12.93
N VAL A 139 11.77 -14.50 -12.20
CA VAL A 139 13.17 -14.28 -12.65
C VAL A 139 14.15 -15.11 -11.85
N ALA A 140 13.78 -15.59 -10.68
CA ALA A 140 14.62 -16.45 -9.84
C ALA A 140 13.77 -17.30 -8.90
N ASP A 141 14.36 -18.38 -8.37
CA ASP A 141 13.71 -19.31 -7.41
C ASP A 141 13.22 -18.66 -6.12
N ILE A 142 13.63 -17.43 -5.84
CA ILE A 142 13.30 -16.69 -4.62
C ILE A 142 11.83 -16.23 -4.59
N ASP A 143 11.17 -16.14 -5.74
CA ASP A 143 9.82 -15.58 -5.86
C ASP A 143 8.69 -16.64 -5.97
N ARG A 144 8.96 -17.88 -5.57
CA ARG A 144 7.97 -18.97 -5.59
C ARG A 144 6.86 -18.85 -4.53
N HIS A 145 6.89 -17.80 -3.73
CA HIS A 145 5.85 -17.60 -2.72
C HIS A 145 4.53 -17.23 -3.38
N VAL A 146 3.48 -17.90 -2.95
CA VAL A 146 2.11 -17.43 -3.21
C VAL A 146 1.97 -16.08 -2.52
N PRO A 147 1.62 -14.98 -3.24
CA PRO A 147 1.44 -13.70 -2.61
C PRO A 147 0.29 -13.77 -1.60
N GLU A 148 0.37 -12.98 -0.55
CA GLU A 148 -0.78 -12.76 0.30
C GLU A 148 -1.82 -11.97 -0.51
N VAL A 149 -2.93 -12.63 -0.81
CA VAL A 149 -4.03 -12.03 -1.59
C VAL A 149 -5.18 -11.75 -0.66
N PHE A 150 -5.69 -10.55 -0.70
CA PHE A 150 -6.83 -10.15 0.11
C PHE A 150 -7.84 -9.35 -0.69
N ILE A 151 -9.08 -9.41 -0.26
CA ILE A 151 -10.22 -8.71 -0.83
C ILE A 151 -10.71 -7.69 0.18
N GLY A 152 -10.98 -6.48 -0.26
CA GLY A 152 -11.52 -5.43 0.59
C GLY A 152 -11.79 -4.14 -0.16
N ILE A 153 -12.32 -3.16 0.55
CA ILE A 153 -12.50 -1.82 0.02
C ILE A 153 -11.18 -1.03 0.12
N PRO A 154 -10.85 -0.12 -0.81
CA PRO A 154 -9.57 0.59 -0.85
C PRO A 154 -9.18 1.28 0.44
N SER A 155 -10.16 1.88 1.12
CA SER A 155 -9.97 2.55 2.40
C SER A 155 -9.61 1.61 3.56
N ALA A 156 -9.93 0.31 3.45
CA ALA A 156 -9.63 -0.70 4.46
C ALA A 156 -8.23 -1.28 4.35
N THR A 157 -7.65 -1.15 3.17
CA THR A 157 -6.44 -1.88 2.79
C THR A 157 -5.17 -1.12 3.13
N PHE A 158 -5.26 0.21 3.21
CA PHE A 158 -4.12 1.11 3.45
C PHE A 158 -4.20 1.82 4.82
N ALA A 159 -5.05 1.39 5.73
CA ALA A 159 -5.13 1.84 7.11
C ALA A 159 -4.34 0.86 8.05
#